data_167aec74f3de39c05fa2e96a95a098bf
#
_entry.id   167aec74f3de39c05fa2e96a95a098bf
#
_cell.length_a   1.000
_cell.length_b   1.000
_cell.length_c   1.000
_cell.angle_alpha   90.00
_cell.angle_beta   90.00
_cell.angle_gamma   90.00
#
_symmetry.space_group_name_H-M   'P 1'
#
loop_
_entity.id
_entity.type
_entity.pdbx_description
1 polymer ?
#
loop_
_entity_poly.entity_id
_entity_poly.type
_entity_poly.pdbx_seq_one_letter_code
_entity_poly.pdbx_strand_id
1 'polypeptide(L)'
;MTAKARVALVGAGNMGSHHARVISQSNRAELTLLVDPREDVGSRVAERFGARWAPELPGLHEIDAVVVAAATEAHFDLAMRILGEGRPLLIEKPVADNLLRTQEILALAGSQDLPFMCGLLERYNPAVLTARTLIDAPSHVTATRHSPYAPRIRTGVAWDLLVHDVDLAINIIGTAPSEVDAHLGFFNPRSLPGAEDVAETILHFENGSIAHVSASRVGQRKIRQLSVYEPDRLIEIDLLRRDVTIYHHVSENSVDEGRGYRQQTVIEIPELVSSQEPLTTQFERFMDVIDGVVDASAERATILPSHRVIDRVISRRPTS
;
A
#
# COMPACT_ATOMS: atom_id res chain seq x y z
N MET A 1 9.38 18.50 26.23
CA MET A 1 8.62 17.45 25.55
C MET A 1 7.56 18.15 24.74
N THR A 2 7.55 18.01 23.44
CA THR A 2 6.46 18.49 22.57
C THR A 2 5.17 17.77 22.96
N ALA A 3 4.04 18.47 22.98
CA ALA A 3 2.73 17.86 23.23
C ALA A 3 2.46 16.80 22.15
N LYS A 4 1.85 15.68 22.54
CA LYS A 4 1.43 14.65 21.59
C LYS A 4 0.32 15.18 20.70
N ALA A 5 0.34 14.82 19.40
CA ALA A 5 -0.73 15.14 18.48
C ALA A 5 -2.00 14.37 18.85
N ARG A 6 -3.14 15.07 18.92
CA ARG A 6 -4.45 14.48 19.20
C ARG A 6 -5.03 13.91 17.90
N VAL A 7 -5.12 12.59 17.84
CA VAL A 7 -5.56 11.88 16.63
C VAL A 7 -6.97 11.33 16.81
N ALA A 8 -7.81 11.57 15.80
CA ALA A 8 -9.08 10.86 15.64
C ALA A 8 -8.91 9.67 14.69
N LEU A 9 -9.57 8.55 15.01
CA LEU A 9 -9.68 7.38 14.16
C LEU A 9 -11.13 7.16 13.75
N VAL A 10 -11.37 7.07 12.46
CA VAL A 10 -12.70 6.79 11.89
C VAL A 10 -12.73 5.36 11.34
N GLY A 11 -13.58 4.52 11.92
CA GLY A 11 -13.70 3.09 11.66
C GLY A 11 -13.00 2.24 12.71
N ALA A 12 -13.75 1.34 13.36
CA ALA A 12 -13.28 0.40 14.37
C ALA A 12 -13.27 -1.05 13.86
N GLY A 13 -13.23 -1.24 12.55
CA GLY A 13 -13.11 -2.57 11.91
C GLY A 13 -11.74 -3.20 12.16
N ASN A 14 -11.41 -4.22 11.36
CA ASN A 14 -10.14 -4.95 11.52
C ASN A 14 -8.91 -4.00 11.39
N MET A 15 -8.84 -3.19 10.31
CA MET A 15 -7.75 -2.23 10.15
C MET A 15 -7.80 -1.11 11.18
N GLY A 16 -9.01 -0.60 11.50
CA GLY A 16 -9.17 0.42 12.54
C GLY A 16 -8.64 -0.02 13.91
N SER A 17 -8.89 -1.27 14.31
CA SER A 17 -8.34 -1.81 15.56
C SER A 17 -6.80 -1.87 15.56
N HIS A 18 -6.17 -2.15 14.40
CA HIS A 18 -4.71 -2.10 14.27
C HIS A 18 -4.19 -0.66 14.33
N HIS A 19 -4.84 0.29 13.66
CA HIS A 19 -4.50 1.70 13.75
C HIS A 19 -4.66 2.23 15.18
N ALA A 20 -5.76 1.89 15.88
CA ALA A 20 -5.97 2.28 17.28
C ALA A 20 -4.79 1.85 18.17
N ARG A 21 -4.33 0.60 17.99
CA ARG A 21 -3.16 0.09 18.72
C ARG A 21 -1.88 0.87 18.39
N VAL A 22 -1.60 1.10 17.12
CA VAL A 22 -0.38 1.81 16.70
C VAL A 22 -0.37 3.24 17.20
N ILE A 23 -1.48 3.97 17.05
CA ILE A 23 -1.60 5.35 17.54
C ILE A 23 -1.41 5.40 19.05
N SER A 24 -2.05 4.50 19.82
CA SER A 24 -1.93 4.46 21.29
C SER A 24 -0.52 4.11 21.79
N GLN A 25 0.28 3.41 20.97
CA GLN A 25 1.66 3.05 21.28
C GLN A 25 2.68 4.12 20.84
N SER A 26 2.26 5.11 20.06
CA SER A 26 3.16 6.17 19.60
C SER A 26 3.57 7.10 20.74
N ASN A 27 4.82 7.55 20.70
CA ASN A 27 5.31 8.60 21.57
C ASN A 27 4.97 10.01 21.07
N ARG A 28 4.52 10.14 19.81
CA ARG A 28 4.26 11.43 19.13
C ARG A 28 2.77 11.77 19.07
N ALA A 29 1.91 10.79 19.29
CA ALA A 29 0.45 10.96 19.14
C ALA A 29 -0.30 10.30 20.31
N GLU A 30 -1.57 10.70 20.47
CA GLU A 30 -2.54 10.04 21.34
C GLU A 30 -3.86 9.85 20.60
N LEU A 31 -4.50 8.72 20.78
CA LEU A 31 -5.83 8.44 20.27
C LEU A 31 -6.87 9.10 21.18
N THR A 32 -7.43 10.23 20.78
CA THR A 32 -8.38 10.98 21.58
C THR A 32 -9.83 10.70 21.25
N LEU A 33 -10.10 10.36 19.97
CA LEU A 33 -11.44 10.11 19.46
C LEU A 33 -11.45 8.88 18.55
N LEU A 34 -12.41 7.99 18.76
CA LEU A 34 -12.72 6.88 17.86
C LEU A 34 -14.17 6.98 17.39
N VAL A 35 -14.36 6.94 16.08
CA VAL A 35 -15.68 7.07 15.44
C VAL A 35 -16.05 5.76 14.75
N ASP A 36 -17.16 5.16 15.12
CA ASP A 36 -17.77 4.02 14.42
C ASP A 36 -19.28 4.01 14.72
N PRO A 37 -20.17 3.90 13.72
CA PRO A 37 -21.61 3.91 13.94
C PRO A 37 -22.12 2.69 14.75
N ARG A 38 -21.32 1.62 14.83
CA ARG A 38 -21.65 0.44 15.62
C ARG A 38 -21.14 0.62 17.05
N GLU A 39 -22.05 0.93 17.97
CA GLU A 39 -21.72 1.19 19.37
C GLU A 39 -20.95 0.03 20.03
N ASP A 40 -21.39 -1.21 19.81
CA ASP A 40 -20.81 -2.41 20.40
C ASP A 40 -19.35 -2.66 19.97
N VAL A 41 -18.97 -2.20 18.77
CA VAL A 41 -17.61 -2.30 18.24
C VAL A 41 -16.80 -1.06 18.62
N GLY A 42 -17.33 0.13 18.37
CA GLY A 42 -16.65 1.40 18.55
C GLY A 42 -16.32 1.69 20.02
N SER A 43 -17.30 1.55 20.92
CA SER A 43 -17.09 1.79 22.36
C SER A 43 -16.04 0.85 22.96
N ARG A 44 -16.08 -0.45 22.63
CA ARG A 44 -15.13 -1.44 23.10
C ARG A 44 -13.69 -1.15 22.64
N VAL A 45 -13.50 -0.73 21.38
CA VAL A 45 -12.16 -0.38 20.88
C VAL A 45 -11.69 0.94 21.51
N ALA A 46 -12.58 1.93 21.65
CA ALA A 46 -12.26 3.20 22.29
C ALA A 46 -11.84 3.01 23.76
N GLU A 47 -12.61 2.26 24.53
CA GLU A 47 -12.30 1.94 25.94
C GLU A 47 -10.95 1.23 26.08
N ARG A 48 -10.67 0.25 25.20
CA ARG A 48 -9.41 -0.50 25.21
C ARG A 48 -8.17 0.39 25.03
N PHE A 49 -8.28 1.47 24.26
CA PHE A 49 -7.17 2.36 23.94
C PHE A 49 -7.28 3.76 24.59
N GLY A 50 -8.22 3.94 25.52
CA GLY A 50 -8.35 5.18 26.30
C GLY A 50 -8.91 6.36 25.52
N ALA A 51 -9.62 6.12 24.41
CA ALA A 51 -10.21 7.15 23.58
C ALA A 51 -11.70 7.38 23.89
N ARG A 52 -12.22 8.55 23.54
CA ARG A 52 -13.66 8.81 23.53
C ARG A 52 -14.29 8.18 22.29
N TRP A 53 -15.39 7.47 22.44
CA TRP A 53 -16.18 6.97 21.32
C TRP A 53 -17.24 8.00 20.89
N ALA A 54 -17.51 8.05 19.58
CA ALA A 54 -18.64 8.75 18.99
C ALA A 54 -19.25 7.94 17.83
N PRO A 55 -20.58 7.94 17.62
CA PRO A 55 -21.22 7.22 16.51
C PRO A 55 -20.96 7.89 15.15
N GLU A 56 -20.75 9.22 15.16
CA GLU A 56 -20.52 10.05 13.98
C GLU A 56 -19.33 10.99 14.23
N LEU A 57 -18.66 11.40 13.15
CA LEU A 57 -17.55 12.31 13.23
C LEU A 57 -18.05 13.70 13.73
N PRO A 58 -17.61 14.19 14.90
CA PRO A 58 -17.96 15.54 15.37
C PRO A 58 -17.10 16.59 14.66
N GLY A 59 -17.24 17.88 15.05
CA GLY A 59 -16.29 18.93 14.64
C GLY A 59 -14.87 18.66 15.13
N LEU A 60 -13.87 18.97 14.32
CA LEU A 60 -12.47 18.56 14.52
C LEU A 60 -11.59 19.65 15.18
N HIS A 61 -12.19 20.65 15.84
CA HIS A 61 -11.44 21.78 16.43
C HIS A 61 -10.41 21.35 17.51
N GLU A 62 -10.66 20.21 18.17
CA GLU A 62 -9.74 19.65 19.17
C GLU A 62 -8.84 18.52 18.64
N ILE A 63 -8.87 18.24 17.34
CA ILE A 63 -8.16 17.16 16.68
C ILE A 63 -7.04 17.75 15.81
N ASP A 64 -5.86 17.18 15.89
CA ASP A 64 -4.70 17.66 15.13
C ASP A 64 -4.52 16.87 13.83
N ALA A 65 -4.91 15.58 13.79
CA ALA A 65 -4.87 14.73 12.59
C ALA A 65 -5.93 13.63 12.64
N VAL A 66 -6.29 13.08 11.47
CA VAL A 66 -7.29 12.04 11.36
C VAL A 66 -6.73 10.82 10.61
N VAL A 67 -7.08 9.62 11.08
CA VAL A 67 -6.88 8.36 10.38
C VAL A 67 -8.24 7.80 9.98
N VAL A 68 -8.44 7.46 8.70
CA VAL A 68 -9.68 6.86 8.20
C VAL A 68 -9.42 5.41 7.79
N ALA A 69 -10.07 4.48 8.49
CA ALA A 69 -10.07 3.04 8.25
C ALA A 69 -11.50 2.49 8.18
N ALA A 70 -12.40 3.27 7.62
CA ALA A 70 -13.82 2.97 7.40
C ALA A 70 -14.02 2.12 6.13
N ALA A 71 -15.26 1.85 5.75
CA ALA A 71 -15.58 1.24 4.47
C ALA A 71 -15.30 2.22 3.32
N THR A 72 -14.83 1.70 2.18
CA THR A 72 -14.39 2.51 1.02
C THR A 72 -15.47 3.48 0.53
N GLU A 73 -16.74 3.08 0.62
CA GLU A 73 -17.88 3.89 0.21
C GLU A 73 -18.01 5.19 1.01
N ALA A 74 -17.50 5.23 2.24
CA ALA A 74 -17.52 6.41 3.09
C ALA A 74 -16.26 7.29 2.93
N HIS A 75 -15.22 6.81 2.25
CA HIS A 75 -13.92 7.49 2.18
C HIS A 75 -14.04 8.89 1.58
N PHE A 76 -14.78 9.06 0.49
CA PHE A 76 -14.91 10.34 -0.20
C PHE A 76 -15.49 11.42 0.71
N ASP A 77 -16.68 11.18 1.28
CA ASP A 77 -17.38 12.15 2.10
C ASP A 77 -16.60 12.49 3.38
N LEU A 78 -15.98 11.47 4.00
CA LEU A 78 -15.12 11.66 5.17
C LEU A 78 -13.88 12.49 4.82
N ALA A 79 -13.19 12.17 3.73
CA ALA A 79 -11.98 12.88 3.32
C ALA A 79 -12.29 14.35 2.99
N MET A 80 -13.35 14.61 2.21
CA MET A 80 -13.75 15.98 1.85
C MET A 80 -14.10 16.80 3.08
N ARG A 81 -14.78 16.20 4.06
CA ARG A 81 -15.11 16.87 5.31
C ARG A 81 -13.86 17.15 6.16
N ILE A 82 -12.99 16.14 6.37
CA ILE A 82 -11.80 16.26 7.22
C ILE A 82 -10.84 17.31 6.65
N LEU A 83 -10.57 17.25 5.34
CA LEU A 83 -9.73 18.22 4.65
C LEU A 83 -10.38 19.60 4.62
N GLY A 84 -11.71 19.68 4.45
CA GLY A 84 -12.47 20.94 4.53
C GLY A 84 -12.37 21.63 5.90
N GLU A 85 -12.15 20.87 6.98
CA GLU A 85 -11.85 21.38 8.32
C GLU A 85 -10.34 21.65 8.56
N GLY A 86 -9.51 21.54 7.50
CA GLY A 86 -8.07 21.82 7.56
C GLY A 86 -7.25 20.80 8.35
N ARG A 87 -7.66 19.53 8.37
CA ARG A 87 -6.96 18.49 9.16
C ARG A 87 -6.12 17.56 8.30
N PRO A 88 -4.86 17.29 8.69
CA PRO A 88 -4.05 16.22 8.12
C PRO A 88 -4.77 14.88 8.11
N LEU A 89 -4.62 14.10 7.02
CA LEU A 89 -5.37 12.87 6.81
C LEU A 89 -4.48 11.71 6.34
N LEU A 90 -4.52 10.59 7.08
CA LEU A 90 -4.13 9.27 6.61
C LEU A 90 -5.39 8.46 6.31
N ILE A 91 -5.59 8.03 5.08
CA ILE A 91 -6.76 7.25 4.66
C ILE A 91 -6.35 5.88 4.13
N GLU A 92 -7.07 4.83 4.53
CA GLU A 92 -6.84 3.48 4.00
C GLU A 92 -7.09 3.41 2.49
N LYS A 93 -6.45 2.43 1.86
CA LYS A 93 -6.63 2.16 0.42
C LYS A 93 -7.99 1.51 0.13
N PRO A 94 -8.55 1.75 -1.04
CA PRO A 94 -8.24 2.84 -1.96
C PRO A 94 -8.67 4.19 -1.39
N VAL A 95 -8.06 5.29 -1.85
CA VAL A 95 -8.41 6.64 -1.37
C VAL A 95 -9.90 6.92 -1.51
N ALA A 96 -10.49 6.50 -2.64
CA ALA A 96 -11.93 6.55 -2.89
C ALA A 96 -12.35 5.36 -3.79
N ASP A 97 -13.64 5.21 -4.01
CA ASP A 97 -14.24 4.16 -4.83
C ASP A 97 -13.98 4.29 -6.34
N ASN A 98 -13.50 5.45 -6.79
CA ASN A 98 -13.14 5.72 -8.19
C ASN A 98 -12.04 6.79 -8.31
N LEU A 99 -11.47 6.88 -9.53
CA LEU A 99 -10.34 7.77 -9.81
C LEU A 99 -10.71 9.26 -9.71
N LEU A 100 -11.89 9.67 -10.17
CA LEU A 100 -12.31 11.08 -10.14
C LEU A 100 -12.40 11.59 -8.71
N ARG A 101 -13.08 10.86 -7.82
CA ARG A 101 -13.16 11.19 -6.39
C ARG A 101 -11.78 11.19 -5.73
N THR A 102 -10.90 10.24 -6.09
CA THR A 102 -9.51 10.25 -5.63
C THR A 102 -8.80 11.53 -6.03
N GLN A 103 -8.95 11.99 -7.28
CA GLN A 103 -8.36 13.24 -7.76
C GLN A 103 -8.92 14.47 -7.05
N GLU A 104 -10.22 14.52 -6.79
CA GLU A 104 -10.86 15.60 -6.04
C GLU A 104 -10.31 15.71 -4.61
N ILE A 105 -10.19 14.60 -3.90
CA ILE A 105 -9.58 14.55 -2.56
C ILE A 105 -8.14 15.08 -2.60
N LEU A 106 -7.32 14.57 -3.52
CA LEU A 106 -5.92 14.98 -3.64
C LEU A 106 -5.77 16.45 -4.03
N ALA A 107 -6.68 16.96 -4.88
CA ALA A 107 -6.71 18.37 -5.27
C ALA A 107 -7.07 19.27 -4.07
N LEU A 108 -8.05 18.88 -3.26
CA LEU A 108 -8.42 19.61 -2.05
C LEU A 108 -7.26 19.64 -1.04
N ALA A 109 -6.64 18.49 -0.75
CA ALA A 109 -5.47 18.41 0.12
C ALA A 109 -4.32 19.29 -0.41
N GLY A 110 -4.10 19.28 -1.75
CA GLY A 110 -3.07 20.10 -2.39
C GLY A 110 -3.35 21.60 -2.32
N SER A 111 -4.60 22.03 -2.53
CA SER A 111 -4.97 23.45 -2.49
C SER A 111 -4.81 24.09 -1.12
N GLN A 112 -4.84 23.30 -0.06
CA GLN A 112 -4.67 23.74 1.33
C GLN A 112 -3.29 23.37 1.90
N ASP A 113 -2.41 22.76 1.09
CA ASP A 113 -1.10 22.26 1.50
C ASP A 113 -1.15 21.33 2.73
N LEU A 114 -2.20 20.53 2.84
CA LEU A 114 -2.40 19.63 3.96
C LEU A 114 -1.58 18.32 3.82
N PRO A 115 -0.98 17.83 4.92
CA PRO A 115 -0.45 16.48 4.99
C PRO A 115 -1.52 15.44 4.64
N PHE A 116 -1.25 14.63 3.61
CA PHE A 116 -2.16 13.59 3.15
C PHE A 116 -1.39 12.34 2.75
N MET A 117 -1.78 11.19 3.32
CA MET A 117 -1.21 9.89 3.01
C MET A 117 -2.30 8.84 2.71
N CYS A 118 -1.96 7.89 1.86
CA CYS A 118 -2.78 6.70 1.59
C CYS A 118 -2.19 5.46 2.27
N GLY A 119 -3.05 4.57 2.75
CA GLY A 119 -2.74 3.30 3.40
C GLY A 119 -2.09 2.26 2.48
N LEU A 120 -1.12 2.65 1.66
CA LEU A 120 -0.30 1.77 0.82
C LEU A 120 0.78 1.08 1.67
N LEU A 121 0.32 0.25 2.58
CA LEU A 121 1.07 -0.31 3.70
C LEU A 121 2.34 -1.07 3.29
N GLU A 122 2.34 -1.74 2.13
CA GLU A 122 3.48 -2.56 1.70
C GLU A 122 4.75 -1.74 1.41
N ARG A 123 4.64 -0.42 1.19
CA ARG A 123 5.79 0.49 1.09
C ARG A 123 6.68 0.47 2.33
N TYR A 124 6.09 0.14 3.47
CA TYR A 124 6.70 0.15 4.80
C TYR A 124 7.07 -1.24 5.30
N ASN A 125 6.93 -2.26 4.46
CA ASN A 125 7.39 -3.60 4.75
C ASN A 125 8.93 -3.60 4.88
N PRO A 126 9.51 -4.12 5.99
CA PRO A 126 10.97 -4.15 6.18
C PRO A 126 11.77 -4.71 5.02
N ALA A 127 11.25 -5.76 4.36
CA ALA A 127 11.89 -6.33 3.18
C ALA A 127 11.88 -5.37 1.99
N VAL A 128 10.77 -4.62 1.78
CA VAL A 128 10.69 -3.59 0.73
C VAL A 128 11.63 -2.43 1.03
N LEU A 129 11.66 -1.96 2.28
CA LEU A 129 12.58 -0.90 2.70
C LEU A 129 14.03 -1.30 2.48
N THR A 130 14.40 -2.55 2.83
CA THR A 130 15.74 -3.09 2.59
C THR A 130 16.04 -3.20 1.10
N ALA A 131 15.17 -3.83 0.32
CA ALA A 131 15.38 -4.01 -1.11
C ALA A 131 15.57 -2.67 -1.84
N ARG A 132 14.82 -1.63 -1.47
CA ARG A 132 14.96 -0.28 -2.05
C ARG A 132 16.34 0.34 -1.84
N THR A 133 17.08 -0.02 -0.80
CA THR A 133 18.47 0.45 -0.61
C THR A 133 19.47 -0.31 -1.46
N LEU A 134 19.07 -1.43 -2.03
CA LEU A 134 19.92 -2.35 -2.78
C LEU A 134 19.68 -2.29 -4.28
N ILE A 135 18.44 -1.96 -4.71
CA ILE A 135 18.04 -1.85 -6.12
C ILE A 135 18.69 -0.63 -6.75
N ASP A 136 19.31 -0.82 -7.93
CA ASP A 136 20.01 0.23 -8.67
C ASP A 136 19.45 0.42 -10.10
N ALA A 137 19.39 -0.64 -10.90
CA ALA A 137 18.99 -0.58 -12.30
C ALA A 137 17.89 -1.61 -12.65
N PRO A 138 16.66 -1.46 -12.10
CA PRO A 138 15.59 -2.43 -12.32
C PRO A 138 15.12 -2.43 -13.77
N SER A 139 15.28 -3.57 -14.45
CA SER A 139 14.85 -3.77 -15.84
C SER A 139 13.53 -4.51 -15.97
N HIS A 140 13.30 -5.48 -15.06
CA HIS A 140 12.08 -6.26 -15.02
C HIS A 140 11.65 -6.49 -13.57
N VAL A 141 10.36 -6.33 -13.30
CA VAL A 141 9.74 -6.58 -12.00
C VAL A 141 8.62 -7.60 -12.15
N THR A 142 8.59 -8.62 -11.29
CA THR A 142 7.44 -9.53 -11.20
C THR A 142 6.88 -9.49 -9.80
N ALA A 143 5.54 -9.41 -9.68
CA ALA A 143 4.86 -9.44 -8.41
C ALA A 143 3.69 -10.41 -8.43
N THR A 144 3.56 -11.22 -7.39
CA THR A 144 2.48 -12.21 -7.24
C THR A 144 1.83 -12.06 -5.88
N ARG A 145 0.53 -11.73 -5.89
CA ARG A 145 -0.29 -11.60 -4.69
C ARG A 145 -1.53 -12.47 -4.80
N HIS A 146 -1.40 -13.70 -4.34
CA HIS A 146 -2.49 -14.66 -4.35
C HIS A 146 -2.99 -14.95 -2.94
N SER A 147 -4.28 -15.20 -2.81
CA SER A 147 -4.91 -15.56 -1.54
C SER A 147 -6.12 -16.48 -1.76
N PRO A 148 -6.54 -17.24 -0.74
CA PRO A 148 -7.84 -17.88 -0.75
C PRO A 148 -8.99 -16.85 -0.79
N TYR A 149 -10.13 -17.26 -1.33
CA TYR A 149 -11.34 -16.46 -1.32
C TYR A 149 -11.78 -16.09 0.10
N ALA A 150 -12.13 -14.83 0.31
CA ALA A 150 -12.62 -14.32 1.58
C ALA A 150 -14.00 -13.64 1.41
N PRO A 151 -15.11 -14.24 1.91
CA PRO A 151 -16.47 -13.74 1.70
C PRO A 151 -16.74 -12.31 2.18
N ARG A 152 -15.95 -11.84 3.14
CA ARG A 152 -16.05 -10.47 3.69
C ARG A 152 -15.59 -9.37 2.74
N ILE A 153 -14.80 -9.72 1.71
CA ILE A 153 -14.26 -8.76 0.74
C ILE A 153 -15.21 -8.65 -0.42
N ARG A 154 -15.74 -7.47 -0.65
CA ARG A 154 -16.77 -7.19 -1.66
C ARG A 154 -16.23 -6.54 -2.93
N THR A 155 -15.03 -5.99 -2.89
CA THR A 155 -14.34 -5.37 -4.04
C THR A 155 -13.61 -6.42 -4.88
N GLY A 156 -13.36 -6.13 -6.17
CA GLY A 156 -12.50 -6.94 -7.02
C GLY A 156 -11.03 -6.94 -6.57
N VAL A 157 -10.25 -7.90 -7.06
CA VAL A 157 -8.83 -8.05 -6.67
C VAL A 157 -7.96 -6.89 -7.13
N ALA A 158 -8.36 -6.12 -8.15
CA ALA A 158 -7.61 -4.97 -8.62
C ALA A 158 -7.45 -3.92 -7.51
N TRP A 159 -8.55 -3.50 -6.89
CA TRP A 159 -8.52 -2.57 -5.76
C TRP A 159 -8.11 -3.19 -4.42
N ASP A 160 -8.37 -4.49 -4.24
CA ASP A 160 -8.06 -5.13 -2.96
C ASP A 160 -6.59 -5.56 -2.85
N LEU A 161 -6.05 -6.17 -3.91
CA LEU A 161 -4.74 -6.83 -3.91
C LEU A 161 -3.75 -6.17 -4.88
N LEU A 162 -4.14 -6.00 -6.17
CA LEU A 162 -3.23 -5.58 -7.23
C LEU A 162 -2.63 -4.19 -6.97
N VAL A 163 -3.40 -3.27 -6.39
CA VAL A 163 -2.98 -1.89 -6.12
C VAL A 163 -1.68 -1.81 -5.33
N HIS A 164 -1.46 -2.72 -4.40
CA HIS A 164 -0.24 -2.76 -3.58
C HIS A 164 1.00 -3.07 -4.41
N ASP A 165 0.92 -4.07 -5.30
CA ASP A 165 2.07 -4.53 -6.06
C ASP A 165 2.32 -3.66 -7.29
N VAL A 166 1.28 -3.08 -7.87
CA VAL A 166 1.40 -2.00 -8.86
C VAL A 166 2.12 -0.80 -8.25
N ASP A 167 1.74 -0.42 -7.05
CA ASP A 167 2.38 0.67 -6.31
C ASP A 167 3.86 0.38 -6.03
N LEU A 168 4.19 -0.83 -5.59
CA LEU A 168 5.58 -1.25 -5.37
C LEU A 168 6.38 -1.24 -6.67
N ALA A 169 5.84 -1.77 -7.77
CA ALA A 169 6.51 -1.77 -9.07
C ALA A 169 6.84 -0.34 -9.56
N ILE A 170 5.87 0.58 -9.45
CA ILE A 170 6.06 2.00 -9.80
C ILE A 170 7.16 2.63 -8.92
N ASN A 171 7.15 2.37 -7.62
CA ASN A 171 8.14 2.92 -6.69
C ASN A 171 9.55 2.34 -6.90
N ILE A 172 9.67 1.09 -7.34
CA ILE A 172 10.94 0.42 -7.63
C ILE A 172 11.52 0.94 -8.94
N ILE A 173 10.71 1.03 -9.99
CA ILE A 173 11.16 1.52 -11.31
C ILE A 173 11.35 3.05 -11.30
N GLY A 174 10.68 3.76 -10.39
CA GLY A 174 10.86 5.19 -10.16
C GLY A 174 10.04 6.10 -11.09
N THR A 175 9.18 5.55 -11.95
CA THR A 175 8.32 6.31 -12.86
C THR A 175 6.97 5.63 -13.05
N ALA A 176 5.96 6.37 -13.52
CA ALA A 176 4.67 5.79 -13.87
C ALA A 176 4.75 5.03 -15.20
N PRO A 177 3.97 3.95 -15.40
CA PRO A 177 3.94 3.23 -16.67
C PRO A 177 3.28 4.07 -17.77
N SER A 178 3.84 4.00 -18.98
CA SER A 178 3.29 4.59 -20.20
C SER A 178 2.09 3.79 -20.74
N GLU A 179 2.19 2.46 -20.69
CA GLU A 179 1.15 1.53 -21.16
C GLU A 179 0.78 0.49 -20.11
N VAL A 180 -0.47 0.04 -20.15
CA VAL A 180 -1.03 -0.95 -19.23
C VAL A 180 -1.84 -1.96 -20.04
N ASP A 181 -1.40 -3.23 -20.04
CA ASP A 181 -2.17 -4.36 -20.53
C ASP A 181 -2.72 -5.17 -19.36
N ALA A 182 -4.00 -5.55 -19.43
CA ALA A 182 -4.63 -6.27 -18.34
C ALA A 182 -5.68 -7.26 -18.81
N HIS A 183 -5.74 -8.39 -18.11
CA HIS A 183 -6.78 -9.41 -18.27
C HIS A 183 -7.43 -9.68 -16.91
N LEU A 184 -8.76 -9.69 -16.90
CA LEU A 184 -9.56 -9.90 -15.71
C LEU A 184 -10.30 -11.24 -15.78
N GLY A 185 -10.28 -11.99 -14.69
CA GLY A 185 -10.97 -13.27 -14.57
C GLY A 185 -12.07 -13.24 -13.52
N PHE A 186 -13.22 -13.84 -13.83
CA PHE A 186 -14.42 -13.91 -12.98
C PHE A 186 -14.80 -15.39 -12.81
N PHE A 187 -14.34 -16.02 -11.76
CA PHE A 187 -14.38 -17.48 -11.62
C PHE A 187 -15.21 -17.97 -10.42
N ASN A 188 -15.30 -17.18 -9.36
CA ASN A 188 -15.96 -17.62 -8.14
C ASN A 188 -17.44 -17.17 -8.13
N PRO A 189 -18.41 -18.10 -8.11
CA PRO A 189 -19.83 -17.76 -8.13
C PRO A 189 -20.31 -17.01 -6.86
N ARG A 190 -19.50 -16.97 -5.82
CA ARG A 190 -19.79 -16.21 -4.59
C ARG A 190 -19.27 -14.77 -4.63
N SER A 191 -18.47 -14.39 -5.63
CA SER A 191 -18.04 -13.02 -5.83
C SER A 191 -19.22 -12.15 -6.27
N LEU A 192 -19.20 -10.87 -5.90
CA LEU A 192 -20.24 -9.94 -6.33
C LEU A 192 -20.16 -9.74 -7.85
N PRO A 193 -21.28 -9.45 -8.51
CA PRO A 193 -21.28 -9.10 -9.92
C PRO A 193 -20.27 -7.98 -10.22
N GLY A 194 -19.43 -8.19 -11.22
CA GLY A 194 -18.38 -7.24 -11.60
C GLY A 194 -17.13 -7.20 -10.69
N ALA A 195 -17.08 -7.99 -9.61
CA ALA A 195 -15.88 -8.13 -8.80
C ALA A 195 -14.98 -9.25 -9.38
N GLU A 196 -13.89 -8.87 -10.02
CA GLU A 196 -12.92 -9.80 -10.58
C GLU A 196 -12.21 -10.61 -9.49
N ASP A 197 -11.93 -11.89 -9.78
CA ASP A 197 -11.24 -12.83 -8.91
C ASP A 197 -9.75 -12.95 -9.23
N VAL A 198 -9.38 -12.60 -10.47
CA VAL A 198 -8.01 -12.61 -10.99
C VAL A 198 -7.79 -11.36 -11.81
N ALA A 199 -6.62 -10.75 -11.64
CA ALA A 199 -6.13 -9.68 -12.51
C ALA A 199 -4.67 -9.97 -12.86
N GLU A 200 -4.39 -10.13 -14.15
CA GLU A 200 -3.06 -10.24 -14.73
C GLU A 200 -2.75 -8.95 -15.46
N THR A 201 -1.61 -8.33 -15.14
CA THR A 201 -1.29 -6.98 -15.64
C THR A 201 0.17 -6.90 -16.06
N ILE A 202 0.41 -6.33 -17.24
CA ILE A 202 1.75 -5.96 -17.72
C ILE A 202 1.81 -4.44 -17.81
N LEU A 203 2.83 -3.87 -17.18
CA LEU A 203 3.13 -2.44 -17.17
C LEU A 203 4.37 -2.19 -18.01
N HIS A 204 4.28 -1.30 -18.99
CA HIS A 204 5.41 -0.86 -19.79
C HIS A 204 5.84 0.54 -19.37
N PHE A 205 7.15 0.77 -19.26
CA PHE A 205 7.71 2.04 -18.82
C PHE A 205 8.54 2.67 -19.95
N GLU A 206 8.60 4.01 -20.01
CA GLU A 206 9.32 4.72 -21.05
C GLU A 206 10.82 4.41 -21.10
N ASN A 207 11.42 4.04 -19.96
CA ASN A 207 12.82 3.62 -19.87
C ASN A 207 13.09 2.20 -20.40
N GLY A 208 12.06 1.51 -20.93
CA GLY A 208 12.11 0.16 -21.45
C GLY A 208 11.91 -0.94 -20.39
N SER A 209 11.79 -0.59 -19.11
CA SER A 209 11.48 -1.56 -18.06
C SER A 209 10.07 -2.11 -18.21
N ILE A 210 9.86 -3.33 -17.71
CA ILE A 210 8.56 -4.03 -17.73
C ILE A 210 8.24 -4.53 -16.33
N ALA A 211 6.97 -4.43 -15.91
CA ALA A 211 6.51 -5.11 -14.72
C ALA A 211 5.33 -6.05 -15.05
N HIS A 212 5.38 -7.29 -14.54
CA HIS A 212 4.28 -8.23 -14.55
C HIS A 212 3.71 -8.38 -13.14
N VAL A 213 2.44 -8.04 -12.97
CA VAL A 213 1.77 -8.02 -11.67
C VAL A 213 0.52 -8.89 -11.71
N SER A 214 0.50 -9.92 -10.87
CA SER A 214 -0.57 -10.90 -10.76
C SER A 214 -1.26 -10.83 -9.40
N ALA A 215 -2.58 -10.62 -9.41
CA ALA A 215 -3.42 -10.68 -8.22
C ALA A 215 -4.53 -11.71 -8.36
N SER A 216 -4.73 -12.55 -7.36
CA SER A 216 -5.73 -13.63 -7.41
C SER A 216 -6.31 -13.94 -6.02
N ARG A 217 -7.63 -14.22 -5.99
CA ARG A 217 -8.32 -14.77 -4.81
C ARG A 217 -8.86 -16.19 -5.03
N VAL A 218 -8.46 -16.83 -6.12
CA VAL A 218 -8.76 -18.25 -6.36
C VAL A 218 -7.63 -19.19 -5.91
N GLY A 219 -6.58 -18.64 -5.32
CA GLY A 219 -5.46 -19.40 -4.75
C GLY A 219 -5.87 -20.22 -3.51
N GLN A 220 -5.15 -21.30 -3.25
CA GLN A 220 -5.38 -22.14 -2.06
C GLN A 220 -4.43 -21.79 -0.90
N ARG A 221 -3.44 -20.96 -1.14
CA ARG A 221 -2.52 -20.43 -0.12
C ARG A 221 -2.24 -18.94 -0.36
N LYS A 222 -1.74 -18.27 0.67
CA LYS A 222 -1.24 -16.90 0.52
C LYS A 222 0.14 -16.92 -0.13
N ILE A 223 0.31 -16.12 -1.18
CA ILE A 223 1.60 -15.81 -1.83
C ILE A 223 1.69 -14.29 -1.89
N ARG A 224 2.83 -13.73 -1.51
CA ARG A 224 3.17 -12.32 -1.64
C ARG A 224 4.64 -12.21 -1.95
N GLN A 225 4.98 -12.31 -3.22
CA GLN A 225 6.35 -12.32 -3.71
C GLN A 225 6.54 -11.18 -4.70
N LEU A 226 7.70 -10.57 -4.63
CA LEU A 226 8.16 -9.55 -5.53
C LEU A 226 9.59 -9.90 -5.95
N SER A 227 9.88 -9.90 -7.25
CA SER A 227 11.20 -10.16 -7.79
C SER A 227 11.62 -9.01 -8.69
N VAL A 228 12.83 -8.51 -8.48
CA VAL A 228 13.43 -7.42 -9.26
C VAL A 228 14.65 -7.95 -9.98
N TYR A 229 14.63 -7.87 -11.30
CA TYR A 229 15.70 -8.30 -12.17
C TYR A 229 16.52 -7.09 -12.61
N GLU A 230 17.80 -7.16 -12.36
CA GLU A 230 18.82 -6.22 -12.81
C GLU A 230 19.79 -6.93 -13.77
N PRO A 231 20.65 -6.25 -14.49
CA PRO A 231 21.52 -6.88 -15.48
C PRO A 231 22.44 -7.99 -14.93
N ASP A 232 22.82 -7.90 -13.66
CA ASP A 232 23.82 -8.75 -13.00
C ASP A 232 23.26 -9.56 -11.81
N ARG A 233 22.02 -9.31 -11.42
CA ARG A 233 21.41 -9.97 -10.24
C ARG A 233 19.89 -10.03 -10.28
N LEU A 234 19.36 -10.94 -9.46
CA LEU A 234 17.96 -11.05 -9.11
C LEU A 234 17.81 -10.76 -7.62
N ILE A 235 16.87 -9.89 -7.27
CA ILE A 235 16.49 -9.58 -5.88
C ILE A 235 15.09 -10.14 -5.66
N GLU A 236 14.96 -11.18 -4.85
CA GLU A 236 13.67 -11.76 -4.44
C GLU A 236 13.25 -11.25 -3.07
N ILE A 237 11.99 -10.88 -2.95
CA ILE A 237 11.38 -10.30 -1.74
C ILE A 237 10.15 -11.13 -1.36
N ASP A 238 10.20 -11.82 -0.22
CA ASP A 238 9.01 -12.45 0.37
C ASP A 238 8.37 -11.47 1.37
N LEU A 239 7.25 -10.88 0.98
CA LEU A 239 6.54 -9.88 1.80
C LEU A 239 5.84 -10.52 3.02
N LEU A 240 5.59 -11.84 3.03
CA LEU A 240 4.99 -12.53 4.17
C LEU A 240 6.04 -12.85 5.24
N ARG A 241 7.19 -13.35 4.81
CA ARG A 241 8.31 -13.70 5.69
C ARG A 241 9.13 -12.47 6.07
N ARG A 242 9.02 -11.41 5.25
CA ARG A 242 9.83 -10.19 5.36
C ARG A 242 11.31 -10.49 5.20
N ASP A 243 11.66 -11.24 4.16
CA ASP A 243 13.04 -11.54 3.81
C ASP A 243 13.38 -11.09 2.40
N VAL A 244 14.68 -10.92 2.15
CA VAL A 244 15.26 -10.52 0.88
C VAL A 244 16.37 -11.50 0.57
N THR A 245 16.41 -12.01 -0.67
CA THR A 245 17.47 -12.87 -1.17
C THR A 245 17.98 -12.31 -2.49
N ILE A 246 19.28 -12.20 -2.63
CA ILE A 246 19.95 -11.73 -3.84
C ILE A 246 20.68 -12.89 -4.48
N TYR A 247 20.49 -13.07 -5.78
CA TYR A 247 21.15 -14.10 -6.57
C TYR A 247 22.05 -13.44 -7.61
N HIS A 248 23.33 -13.77 -7.61
CA HIS A 248 24.29 -13.40 -8.64
C HIS A 248 24.68 -14.64 -9.43
N HIS A 249 24.55 -14.57 -10.75
CA HIS A 249 25.03 -15.61 -11.64
C HIS A 249 26.42 -15.26 -12.15
N VAL A 250 27.42 -16.03 -11.74
CA VAL A 250 28.82 -15.84 -12.15
C VAL A 250 29.20 -16.92 -13.15
N SER A 251 29.62 -16.50 -14.34
CA SER A 251 30.14 -17.38 -15.38
C SER A 251 31.62 -17.12 -15.54
N GLU A 252 32.47 -18.06 -15.14
CA GLU A 252 33.91 -18.00 -15.38
C GLU A 252 34.28 -18.85 -16.60
N ASN A 253 34.88 -18.22 -17.61
CA ASN A 253 35.58 -18.96 -18.66
C ASN A 253 36.92 -19.40 -18.09
N SER A 254 37.09 -20.68 -17.78
CA SER A 254 38.39 -21.19 -17.41
C SER A 254 39.29 -21.17 -18.65
N VAL A 255 40.28 -20.28 -18.65
CA VAL A 255 41.23 -20.07 -19.78
C VAL A 255 42.26 -21.22 -19.85
N ASP A 256 42.30 -22.11 -18.89
CA ASP A 256 43.26 -23.23 -18.89
C ASP A 256 42.67 -24.49 -19.53
N GLU A 257 43.23 -24.88 -20.66
CA GLU A 257 43.09 -26.16 -21.36
C GLU A 257 41.74 -26.54 -21.97
N GLY A 258 40.94 -25.60 -22.52
CA GLY A 258 39.89 -25.96 -23.48
C GLY A 258 38.73 -26.85 -22.97
N ARG A 259 38.61 -27.09 -21.68
CA ARG A 259 37.57 -27.94 -21.06
C ARG A 259 37.13 -27.37 -19.70
N GLY A 260 36.18 -26.47 -19.70
CA GLY A 260 35.53 -26.13 -18.43
C GLY A 260 34.81 -24.80 -18.46
N TYR A 261 33.54 -24.86 -18.68
CA TYR A 261 32.60 -23.76 -18.38
C TYR A 261 32.13 -23.98 -16.92
N ARG A 262 32.46 -23.06 -16.03
CA ARG A 262 32.02 -23.10 -14.64
C ARG A 262 30.92 -22.04 -14.42
N GLN A 263 29.74 -22.49 -14.05
CA GLN A 263 28.66 -21.65 -13.59
C GLN A 263 28.54 -21.74 -12.08
N GLN A 264 28.37 -20.60 -11.43
CA GLN A 264 28.15 -20.52 -10.00
C GLN A 264 27.05 -19.50 -9.71
N THR A 265 26.10 -19.85 -8.84
CA THR A 265 25.14 -18.91 -8.28
C THR A 265 25.58 -18.56 -6.87
N VAL A 266 25.85 -17.28 -6.62
CA VAL A 266 26.11 -16.74 -5.29
C VAL A 266 24.79 -16.24 -4.73
N ILE A 267 24.50 -16.59 -3.47
CA ILE A 267 23.29 -16.18 -2.76
C ILE A 267 23.71 -15.30 -1.60
N GLU A 268 23.10 -14.10 -1.52
CA GLU A 268 23.28 -13.16 -0.43
C GLU A 268 21.95 -12.93 0.28
N ILE A 269 21.98 -12.87 1.60
CA ILE A 269 20.81 -12.57 2.44
C ILE A 269 21.16 -11.34 3.26
N PRO A 270 20.71 -10.14 2.84
CA PRO A 270 21.01 -8.90 3.55
C PRO A 270 20.25 -8.83 4.88
N GLU A 271 20.84 -8.15 5.86
CA GLU A 271 20.12 -7.78 7.08
C GLU A 271 19.04 -6.74 6.76
N LEU A 272 17.89 -6.85 7.42
CA LEU A 272 16.80 -5.88 7.26
C LEU A 272 17.16 -4.54 7.90
N VAL A 273 16.94 -3.44 7.17
CA VAL A 273 17.18 -2.07 7.67
C VAL A 273 16.25 -1.67 8.82
N SER A 274 15.16 -2.40 9.02
CA SER A 274 14.20 -2.18 10.09
C SER A 274 13.55 -3.49 10.50
N SER A 275 13.24 -3.62 11.78
CA SER A 275 12.41 -4.71 12.33
C SER A 275 11.01 -4.24 12.73
N GLN A 276 10.68 -2.97 12.52
CA GLN A 276 9.39 -2.40 12.90
C GLN A 276 8.25 -3.00 12.08
N GLU A 277 7.07 -3.05 12.70
CA GLU A 277 5.85 -3.42 12.01
C GLU A 277 5.50 -2.38 10.93
N PRO A 278 5.11 -2.79 9.71
CA PRO A 278 4.79 -1.86 8.62
C PRO A 278 3.80 -0.75 9.00
N LEU A 279 2.77 -1.07 9.78
CA LEU A 279 1.75 -0.09 10.17
C LEU A 279 2.31 0.97 11.14
N THR A 280 3.22 0.59 12.02
CA THR A 280 3.94 1.53 12.88
C THR A 280 4.82 2.45 12.05
N THR A 281 5.60 1.90 11.12
CA THR A 281 6.45 2.70 10.23
C THR A 281 5.62 3.66 9.34
N GLN A 282 4.46 3.21 8.84
CA GLN A 282 3.54 4.07 8.09
C GLN A 282 3.01 5.22 8.96
N PHE A 283 2.61 4.94 10.18
CA PHE A 283 2.10 5.97 11.08
C PHE A 283 3.19 6.98 11.47
N GLU A 284 4.41 6.52 11.77
CA GLU A 284 5.55 7.42 12.03
C GLU A 284 5.88 8.28 10.80
N ARG A 285 5.80 7.72 9.59
CA ARG A 285 5.93 8.50 8.35
C ARG A 285 4.85 9.58 8.24
N PHE A 286 3.59 9.27 8.60
CA PHE A 286 2.53 10.27 8.63
C PHE A 286 2.83 11.40 9.61
N MET A 287 3.36 11.07 10.78
CA MET A 287 3.81 12.08 11.74
C MET A 287 4.99 12.92 11.19
N ASP A 288 5.90 12.32 10.41
CA ASP A 288 6.99 13.04 9.75
C ASP A 288 6.48 14.03 8.69
N VAL A 289 5.41 13.68 7.97
CA VAL A 289 4.75 14.60 7.03
C VAL A 289 4.06 15.76 7.78
N ILE A 290 3.41 15.47 8.91
CA ILE A 290 2.76 16.50 9.76
C ILE A 290 3.80 17.46 10.33
N ASP A 291 4.93 16.96 10.81
CA ASP A 291 6.00 17.76 11.41
C ASP A 291 6.88 18.48 10.37
N GLY A 292 6.61 18.30 9.06
CA GLY A 292 7.36 18.90 7.95
C GLY A 292 8.76 18.31 7.72
N VAL A 293 9.06 17.15 8.33
CA VAL A 293 10.31 16.40 8.07
C VAL A 293 10.28 15.82 6.66
N VAL A 294 9.09 15.48 6.19
CA VAL A 294 8.82 14.98 4.85
C VAL A 294 7.94 15.97 4.12
N ASP A 295 8.28 16.26 2.88
CA ASP A 295 7.49 17.15 2.01
C ASP A 295 6.11 16.55 1.71
N ALA A 296 5.05 17.25 2.14
CA ALA A 296 3.67 16.80 2.00
C ALA A 296 3.21 16.70 0.53
N SER A 297 3.72 17.59 -0.34
CA SER A 297 3.40 17.57 -1.76
C SER A 297 4.05 16.37 -2.47
N ALA A 298 5.31 16.10 -2.15
CA ALA A 298 6.02 14.94 -2.67
C ALA A 298 5.35 13.62 -2.22
N GLU A 299 4.98 13.49 -0.94
CA GLU A 299 4.26 12.32 -0.44
C GLU A 299 2.92 12.12 -1.16
N ARG A 300 2.13 13.18 -1.28
CA ARG A 300 0.83 13.18 -1.95
C ARG A 300 0.93 12.81 -3.43
N ALA A 301 1.96 13.28 -4.14
CA ALA A 301 2.17 12.99 -5.56
C ALA A 301 2.40 11.50 -5.85
N THR A 302 2.88 10.73 -4.89
CA THR A 302 3.15 9.29 -5.05
C THR A 302 1.89 8.43 -5.10
N ILE A 303 0.71 8.94 -4.73
CA ILE A 303 -0.52 8.16 -4.56
C ILE A 303 -1.22 7.91 -5.90
N LEU A 304 -1.34 8.94 -6.71
CA LEU A 304 -2.16 8.90 -7.93
C LEU A 304 -1.68 7.90 -9.00
N PRO A 305 -0.37 7.66 -9.21
CA PRO A 305 0.09 6.75 -10.25
C PRO A 305 -0.49 5.34 -10.16
N SER A 306 -0.47 4.71 -8.99
CA SER A 306 -1.04 3.36 -8.79
C SER A 306 -2.56 3.34 -8.99
N HIS A 307 -3.28 4.36 -8.51
CA HIS A 307 -4.73 4.48 -8.68
C HIS A 307 -5.13 4.63 -10.17
N ARG A 308 -4.36 5.39 -10.95
CA ARG A 308 -4.56 5.49 -12.42
C ARG A 308 -4.37 4.16 -13.14
N VAL A 309 -3.39 3.38 -12.73
CA VAL A 309 -3.18 2.03 -13.29
C VAL A 309 -4.39 1.15 -12.99
N ILE A 310 -4.84 1.11 -11.72
CA ILE A 310 -6.00 0.28 -11.35
C ILE A 310 -7.25 0.71 -12.09
N ASP A 311 -7.49 2.00 -12.26
CA ASP A 311 -8.62 2.51 -13.06
C ASP A 311 -8.56 2.01 -14.52
N ARG A 312 -7.39 2.04 -15.17
CA ARG A 312 -7.17 1.46 -16.51
C ARG A 312 -7.41 -0.05 -16.53
N VAL A 313 -6.97 -0.77 -15.50
CA VAL A 313 -7.18 -2.22 -15.38
C VAL A 313 -8.67 -2.55 -15.30
N ILE A 314 -9.42 -1.88 -14.43
CA ILE A 314 -10.86 -2.14 -14.27
C ILE A 314 -11.69 -1.69 -15.48
N SER A 315 -11.21 -0.71 -16.25
CA SER A 315 -11.88 -0.30 -17.50
C SER A 315 -11.89 -1.39 -18.58
N ARG A 316 -11.05 -2.44 -18.44
CA ARG A 316 -11.04 -3.63 -19.30
C ARG A 316 -12.12 -4.66 -18.95
N ARG A 317 -12.96 -4.39 -17.95
CA ARG A 317 -14.08 -5.29 -17.62
C ARG A 317 -15.00 -5.46 -18.85
N PRO A 318 -15.48 -6.69 -19.12
CA PRO A 318 -16.46 -6.89 -20.14
C PRO A 318 -17.69 -6.01 -19.86
N THR A 319 -18.16 -5.27 -20.85
CA THR A 319 -19.48 -4.61 -20.77
C THR A 319 -20.53 -5.72 -20.72
N SER A 320 -21.22 -5.82 -19.60
CA SER A 320 -22.34 -6.75 -19.39
C SER A 320 -23.50 -6.48 -20.32
#